data_3393e3e6bd794730a41698073df50104
#
_entry.id   3393e3e6bd794730a41698073df50104
#
_cell.length_a   1.000
_cell.length_b   1.000
_cell.length_c   1.000
_cell.angle_alpha   90.00
_cell.angle_beta   90.00
_cell.angle_gamma   90.00
#
_symmetry.space_group_name_H-M   'P 1'
#
loop_
_entity.id
_entity.type
_entity.pdbx_description
1 polymer ?
#
loop_
_entity_poly.entity_id
_entity_poly.type
_entity_poly.pdbx_seq_one_letter_code
_entity_poly.pdbx_strand_id
1 'polypeptide(L)' 'MTIKLQQSQVWKLGDTYLRIVRVERLAVDYKRQSSPNSKEGAHHHVTKKEFCRLIKKATLLTT' A
#
# COMPACT_ATOMS: atom_id res chain seq x y z
N MET A 1 14.93 7.61 -8.10
CA MET A 1 14.71 7.73 -6.66
C MET A 1 14.03 6.46 -6.14
N THR A 2 14.57 5.87 -5.10
CA THR A 2 14.06 4.62 -4.56
C THR A 2 13.05 4.89 -3.45
N ILE A 3 11.85 4.35 -3.58
CA ILE A 3 10.83 4.45 -2.56
C ILE A 3 11.01 3.29 -1.59
N LYS A 4 11.18 3.62 -0.32
CA LYS A 4 11.33 2.60 0.71
C LYS A 4 9.94 2.23 1.25
N LEU A 5 9.53 1.01 1.00
CA LEU A 5 8.27 0.49 1.49
C LEU A 5 8.42 0.04 2.94
N GLN A 6 7.48 0.42 3.78
CA GLN A 6 7.51 0.09 5.20
C GLN A 6 6.13 -0.35 5.66
N GLN A 7 6.12 -1.18 6.69
CA GLN A 7 4.89 -1.61 7.33
C GLN A 7 4.14 -0.39 7.88
N SER A 8 2.83 -0.42 7.79
CA SER A 8 1.92 0.63 8.26
C SER A 8 1.88 1.89 7.42
N GLN A 9 2.60 1.94 6.30
CA GLN A 9 2.43 3.04 5.36
C GLN A 9 1.03 3.00 4.76
N VAL A 10 0.46 4.19 4.54
CA VAL A 10 -0.83 4.33 3.87
C VAL A 10 -0.63 5.18 2.62
N TRP A 11 -1.07 4.65 1.50
CA TRP A 11 -1.00 5.31 0.20
C TRP A 11 -2.40 5.62 -0.28
N LYS A 12 -2.61 6.84 -0.75
CA LYS A 12 -3.90 7.25 -1.32
C LYS A 12 -3.84 7.15 -2.83
N LEU A 13 -4.73 6.35 -3.39
CA LEU A 13 -4.87 6.16 -4.83
C LEU A 13 -6.31 6.47 -5.23
N GLY A 14 -6.56 7.69 -5.72
CA GLY A 14 -7.91 8.13 -6.00
C GLY A 14 -8.75 8.15 -4.72
N ASP A 15 -9.85 7.44 -4.71
CA ASP A 15 -10.72 7.33 -3.54
C ASP A 15 -10.40 6.10 -2.68
N THR A 16 -9.31 5.44 -2.99
CA THR A 16 -8.92 4.20 -2.32
C THR A 16 -7.65 4.40 -1.52
N TYR A 17 -7.55 3.70 -0.40
CA TYR A 17 -6.37 3.74 0.45
C TYR A 17 -5.74 2.36 0.50
N LEU A 18 -4.43 2.33 0.33
CA LEU A 18 -3.66 1.08 0.36
C LEU A 18 -2.78 1.11 1.60
N ARG A 19 -3.09 0.25 2.57
CA ARG A 19 -2.31 0.15 3.80
C ARG A 19 -1.39 -1.06 3.72
N ILE A 20 -0.09 -0.84 3.87
CA ILE A 20 0.88 -1.93 3.88
C ILE A 20 0.77 -2.68 5.20
N VAL A 21 0.43 -3.96 5.12
CA VAL A 21 0.35 -4.83 6.29
C VAL A 21 1.70 -5.46 6.57
N ARG A 22 2.38 -5.90 5.52
CA ARG A 22 3.65 -6.58 5.66
C ARG A 22 4.49 -6.38 4.41
N VAL A 23 5.77 -6.13 4.61
CA VAL A 23 6.73 -6.05 3.51
C VAL A 23 7.64 -7.25 3.60
N GLU A 24 7.64 -8.06 2.56
CA GLU A 24 8.54 -9.19 2.42
C GLU A 24 9.65 -8.83 1.44
N ARG A 25 10.61 -9.74 1.28
CA ARG A 25 11.75 -9.49 0.41
C ARG A 25 11.35 -9.14 -1.03
N LEU A 26 10.40 -9.89 -1.57
CA LEU A 26 9.98 -9.72 -2.97
C LEU A 26 8.49 -9.42 -3.12
N ALA A 27 7.78 -9.28 -2.00
CA ALA A 27 6.33 -9.15 -2.03
C ALA A 27 5.84 -8.16 -0.98
N VAL A 28 4.63 -7.70 -1.17
CA VAL A 28 3.97 -6.79 -0.24
C VAL A 28 2.55 -7.27 -0.01
N ASP A 29 2.17 -7.36 1.26
CA ASP A 29 0.80 -7.59 1.65
C ASP A 29 0.19 -6.26 2.02
N TYR A 30 -0.93 -5.92 1.41
CA TYR A 30 -1.60 -4.67 1.72
C TYR A 30 -3.11 -4.86 1.78
N LYS A 31 -3.77 -3.92 2.43
CA LYS A 31 -5.22 -3.87 2.48
C LYS A 31 -5.72 -2.69 1.67
N ARG A 32 -6.71 -2.95 0.84
CA ARG A 32 -7.37 -1.90 0.07
C ARG A 32 -8.58 -1.45 0.85
N GLN A 33 -8.58 -0.19 1.25
CA GLN A 33 -9.59 0.38 2.13
C GLN A 33 -10.27 1.58 1.47
N SER A 34 -11.52 1.84 1.87
CA SER A 34 -12.23 3.02 1.39
C SER A 34 -11.92 4.26 2.20
N SER A 35 -11.30 4.09 3.37
CA SER A 35 -10.87 5.22 4.19
C SER A 35 -9.63 4.81 4.98
N PRO A 36 -8.77 5.78 5.36
CA PRO A 36 -7.53 5.45 6.07
C PRO A 36 -7.77 4.89 7.47
N ASN A 37 -8.95 5.11 8.03
CA ASN A 37 -9.30 4.63 9.37
C ASN A 37 -10.17 3.38 9.34
N SER A 38 -10.48 2.86 8.17
CA SER A 38 -11.30 1.67 8.04
C SER A 38 -10.56 0.45 8.55
N LYS A 39 -11.23 -0.36 9.35
CA LYS A 39 -10.70 -1.64 9.80
C LYS A 39 -11.00 -2.75 8.81
N GLU A 40 -11.93 -2.52 7.92
CA GLU A 40 -12.28 -3.46 6.87
C GLU A 40 -11.49 -3.14 5.62
N GLY A 41 -11.25 -4.16 4.82
CA GLY A 41 -10.53 -3.98 3.57
C GLY A 41 -10.16 -5.31 2.97
N ALA A 42 -10.05 -5.34 1.66
CA ALA A 42 -9.61 -6.53 0.96
C ALA A 42 -8.10 -6.68 1.10
N HIS A 43 -7.67 -7.86 1.56
CA HIS A 43 -6.26 -8.18 1.67
C HIS A 43 -5.74 -8.65 0.31
N HIS A 44 -4.62 -8.08 -0.10
CA HIS A 44 -3.97 -8.43 -1.36
C HIS A 44 -2.51 -8.75 -1.11
N HIS A 45 -2.02 -9.73 -1.85
CA HIS A 45 -0.62 -10.11 -1.84
C HIS A 45 -0.08 -9.94 -3.27
N VAL A 46 0.89 -9.06 -3.43
CA VAL A 46 1.46 -8.77 -4.74
C VAL A 46 2.97 -8.70 -4.64
N THR A 47 3.63 -8.73 -5.78
CA THR A 47 5.07 -8.53 -5.80
C THR A 47 5.38 -7.05 -5.53
N LYS A 48 6.58 -6.78 -5.04
CA LYS A 48 7.03 -5.39 -4.85
C LYS A 48 6.96 -4.59 -6.14
N LYS A 49 7.30 -5.25 -7.25
CA LYS A 49 7.25 -4.62 -8.58
C LYS A 49 5.84 -4.18 -8.92
N GLU A 50 4.86 -5.04 -8.67
CA GLU A 50 3.46 -4.71 -8.92
C GLU A 50 2.96 -3.62 -7.98
N PHE A 51 3.32 -3.70 -6.71
CA PHE A 51 2.94 -2.68 -5.75
C PHE A 51 3.51 -1.32 -6.11
N CYS A 52 4.77 -1.27 -6.53
CA CYS A 52 5.40 -0.04 -6.98
C CYS A 52 4.66 0.57 -8.17
N ARG A 53 4.15 -0.25 -9.07
CA ARG A 53 3.33 0.24 -10.19
C ARG A 53 2.02 0.83 -9.69
N LEU A 54 1.39 0.19 -8.70
CA LEU A 54 0.15 0.68 -8.13
C LEU A 54 0.33 2.06 -7.49
N ILE A 55 1.39 2.24 -6.72
CA ILE A 55 1.60 3.48 -5.97
C ILE A 55 2.24 4.58 -6.79
N LYS A 56 2.56 4.32 -8.05
CA LYS A 56 3.16 5.33 -8.93
C LYS A 56 2.29 6.58 -9.04
N LYS A 57 0.96 6.37 -9.05
CA LYS A 57 -0.02 7.46 -9.11
C LYS A 57 -0.63 7.76 -7.76
N ALA A 58 -0.14 7.09 -6.73
CA ALA A 58 -0.66 7.26 -5.37
C ALA A 58 0.17 8.28 -4.61
N THR A 59 -0.40 8.79 -3.53
CA THR A 59 0.26 9.74 -2.65
C THR A 59 0.51 9.07 -1.29
N LEU A 60 1.73 9.14 -0.82
CA LEU A 60 2.05 8.63 0.52
C LEU A 60 1.49 9.57 1.57
N LEU A 61 0.63 9.05 2.43
CA LEU A 61 0.01 9.82 3.51
C LEU A 61 0.76 9.71 4.83
N THR A 62 1.43 8.59 5.04
CA THR A 62 2.18 8.36 6.28
C THR A 62 3.59 7.87 5.96
N THR A 63 4.50 8.19 6.81
CA THR A 63 5.89 7.73 6.70
C THR A 63 6.25 6.81 7.86
#